data_fac180ff48a6869251c8c6271513c5dd
#
_entry.id   fac180ff48a6869251c8c6271513c5dd
#
_cell.length_a   1.000
_cell.length_b   1.000
_cell.length_c   1.000
_cell.angle_alpha   90.00
_cell.angle_beta   90.00
_cell.angle_gamma   90.00
#
_symmetry.space_group_name_H-M   'P 1'
#
loop_
_entity.id
_entity.type
_entity.pdbx_description
1 polymer ?
#
loop_
_entity_poly.entity_id
_entity_poly.type
_entity_poly.pdbx_seq_one_letter_code
_entity_poly.pdbx_strand_id
1 'polypeptide(L)'
;MLPQIMFSILNFAASRGFAEDSADSSAKQLARKAGVRGETYAYWYLRREGYIVIARNFTMPGIKGELDLVAYDGSILAFVEVKTRAKAEPGQPTPEDAINLEKRRNLARMARQFIRARRLENTPWRFDVLAIETTAGQKPIVRLHKSAFSEHRS
;
A
#
# COMPACT_ATOMS: atom_id res chain seq x y z
N MET A 1 12.40 12.39 -13.01
CA MET A 1 11.56 12.70 -14.19
C MET A 1 10.56 11.59 -14.53
N LEU A 2 10.97 10.34 -14.79
CA LEU A 2 10.06 9.24 -15.09
C LEU A 2 8.97 8.99 -14.01
N PRO A 3 9.29 8.93 -12.69
CA PRO A 3 8.27 8.71 -11.66
C PRO A 3 7.19 9.81 -11.62
N GLN A 4 7.57 11.07 -11.83
CA GLN A 4 6.65 12.20 -11.86
C GLN A 4 5.69 12.10 -13.05
N ILE A 5 6.20 11.77 -14.24
CA ILE A 5 5.39 11.60 -15.45
C ILE A 5 4.43 10.43 -15.27
N MET A 6 4.93 9.27 -14.84
CA MET A 6 4.10 8.09 -14.61
C MET A 6 3.03 8.34 -13.55
N PHE A 7 3.39 9.03 -12.46
CA PHE A 7 2.42 9.40 -11.44
C PHE A 7 1.34 10.36 -11.98
N SER A 8 1.70 11.30 -12.81
CA SER A 8 0.73 12.24 -13.45
C SER A 8 -0.25 11.50 -14.35
N ILE A 9 0.22 10.54 -15.15
CA ILE A 9 -0.64 9.69 -15.99
C ILE A 9 -1.59 8.87 -15.14
N LEU A 10 -1.08 8.22 -14.08
CA LEU A 10 -1.89 7.43 -13.17
C LEU A 10 -2.90 8.27 -12.39
N ASN A 11 -2.52 9.48 -12.01
CA ASN A 11 -3.41 10.42 -11.32
C ASN A 11 -4.58 10.84 -12.23
N PHE A 12 -4.31 11.05 -13.50
CA PHE A 12 -5.35 11.33 -14.51
C PHE A 12 -6.24 10.09 -14.74
N ALA A 13 -5.66 8.89 -14.86
CA ALA A 13 -6.42 7.67 -14.99
C ALA A 13 -7.26 7.37 -13.74
N ALA A 14 -6.70 7.58 -12.55
CA ALA A 14 -7.38 7.36 -11.28
C ALA A 14 -8.55 8.32 -11.05
N SER A 15 -8.49 9.54 -11.58
CA SER A 15 -9.63 10.49 -11.52
C SER A 15 -10.86 10.00 -12.29
N ARG A 16 -10.67 9.07 -13.22
CA ARG A 16 -11.75 8.39 -13.96
C ARG A 16 -12.31 7.15 -13.26
N GLY A 17 -11.81 6.84 -12.06
CA GLY A 17 -12.25 5.73 -11.22
C GLY A 17 -11.38 4.47 -11.32
N PHE A 18 -11.02 3.90 -10.18
CA PHE A 18 -10.34 2.59 -10.11
C PHE A 18 -11.27 1.41 -10.42
N ALA A 19 -12.57 1.64 -10.41
CA ALA A 19 -13.60 0.61 -10.51
C ALA A 19 -14.41 0.64 -11.82
N GLU A 20 -14.12 1.55 -12.76
CA GLU A 20 -14.80 1.58 -14.04
C GLU A 20 -14.37 0.41 -14.92
N ASP A 21 -15.07 -0.71 -14.79
CA ASP A 21 -15.06 -1.80 -15.75
C ASP A 21 -16.38 -2.56 -15.73
N SER A 22 -16.98 -2.65 -16.90
CA SER A 22 -18.09 -3.50 -17.30
C SER A 22 -19.16 -3.88 -16.26
N ALA A 23 -20.40 -3.66 -16.60
CA ALA A 23 -21.63 -3.95 -15.84
C ALA A 23 -21.79 -5.41 -15.34
N ASP A 24 -20.83 -6.29 -15.58
CA ASP A 24 -20.95 -7.74 -15.34
C ASP A 24 -19.90 -8.32 -14.37
N SER A 25 -19.13 -7.47 -13.68
CA SER A 25 -18.12 -7.93 -12.71
C SER A 25 -18.71 -8.01 -11.31
N SER A 26 -18.52 -9.16 -10.63
CA SER A 26 -18.93 -9.30 -9.22
C SER A 26 -18.23 -8.26 -8.33
N ALA A 27 -18.89 -7.84 -7.23
CA ALA A 27 -18.32 -6.87 -6.27
C ALA A 27 -16.92 -7.28 -5.79
N LYS A 28 -16.65 -8.58 -5.65
CA LYS A 28 -15.34 -9.13 -5.29
C LYS A 28 -14.28 -8.89 -6.36
N GLN A 29 -14.65 -9.02 -7.65
CA GLN A 29 -13.73 -8.76 -8.77
C GLN A 29 -13.42 -7.27 -8.89
N LEU A 30 -14.41 -6.40 -8.71
CA LEU A 30 -14.24 -4.95 -8.70
C LEU A 30 -13.32 -4.50 -7.56
N ALA A 31 -13.52 -5.04 -6.35
CA ALA A 31 -12.66 -4.75 -5.20
C ALA A 31 -11.21 -5.21 -5.45
N ARG A 32 -11.00 -6.39 -6.06
CA ARG A 32 -9.67 -6.88 -6.43
C ARG A 32 -8.99 -6.00 -7.47
N LYS A 33 -9.70 -5.59 -8.51
CA LYS A 33 -9.18 -4.67 -9.53
C LYS A 33 -8.81 -3.32 -8.94
N ALA A 34 -9.65 -2.75 -8.07
CA ALA A 34 -9.36 -1.51 -7.37
C ALA A 34 -8.11 -1.64 -6.49
N GLY A 35 -7.93 -2.75 -5.79
CA GLY A 35 -6.73 -3.06 -5.00
C GLY A 35 -5.46 -3.06 -5.85
N VAL A 36 -5.44 -3.81 -6.96
CA VAL A 36 -4.29 -3.87 -7.89
C VAL A 36 -3.95 -2.48 -8.47
N ARG A 37 -4.94 -1.71 -8.85
CA ARG A 37 -4.74 -0.34 -9.35
C ARG A 37 -4.21 0.58 -8.24
N GLY A 38 -4.70 0.42 -7.01
CA GLY A 38 -4.23 1.15 -5.84
C GLY A 38 -2.76 0.87 -5.53
N GLU A 39 -2.34 -0.38 -5.58
CA GLU A 39 -0.94 -0.76 -5.38
C GLU A 39 -0.01 -0.19 -6.47
N THR A 40 -0.44 -0.20 -7.73
CA THR A 40 0.31 0.43 -8.82
C THR A 40 0.41 1.94 -8.65
N TYR A 41 -0.66 2.57 -8.22
CA TYR A 41 -0.68 3.99 -7.90
C TYR A 41 0.27 4.31 -6.72
N ALA A 42 0.23 3.51 -5.66
CA ALA A 42 1.10 3.64 -4.50
C ALA A 42 2.59 3.48 -4.86
N TYR A 43 2.91 2.50 -5.72
CA TYR A 43 4.28 2.31 -6.23
C TYR A 43 4.84 3.58 -6.87
N TRP A 44 4.10 4.20 -7.78
CA TRP A 44 4.56 5.40 -8.46
C TRP A 44 4.53 6.64 -7.56
N TYR A 45 3.58 6.70 -6.62
CA TYR A 45 3.54 7.73 -5.59
C TYR A 45 4.82 7.71 -4.76
N LEU A 46 5.18 6.56 -4.19
CA LEU A 46 6.39 6.42 -3.36
C LEU A 46 7.67 6.77 -4.15
N ARG A 47 7.77 6.33 -5.40
CA ARG A 47 8.90 6.66 -6.25
C ARG A 47 9.01 8.17 -6.53
N ARG A 48 7.89 8.84 -6.70
CA ARG A 48 7.86 10.30 -6.82
C ARG A 48 8.35 10.98 -5.54
N GLU A 49 7.99 10.44 -4.37
CA GLU A 49 8.44 10.93 -3.06
C GLU A 49 9.90 10.56 -2.73
N GLY A 50 10.62 9.92 -3.67
CA GLY A 50 12.03 9.60 -3.50
C GLY A 50 12.34 8.23 -2.88
N TYR A 51 11.33 7.40 -2.68
CA TYR A 51 11.52 6.03 -2.21
C TYR A 51 12.13 5.14 -3.29
N ILE A 52 12.98 4.20 -2.89
CA ILE A 52 13.52 3.15 -3.75
C ILE A 52 12.77 1.86 -3.47
N VAL A 53 11.82 1.50 -4.31
CA VAL A 53 11.03 0.27 -4.15
C VAL A 53 11.86 -0.93 -4.59
N ILE A 54 12.01 -1.91 -3.69
CA ILE A 54 12.83 -3.11 -3.89
C ILE A 54 12.03 -4.40 -3.99
N ALA A 55 10.77 -4.42 -3.53
CA ALA A 55 9.88 -5.55 -3.70
C ALA A 55 8.42 -5.10 -3.76
N ARG A 56 7.60 -5.91 -4.46
CA ARG A 56 6.14 -5.72 -4.59
C ARG A 56 5.47 -7.08 -4.38
N ASN A 57 4.32 -7.07 -3.71
CA ASN A 57 3.49 -8.27 -3.53
C ASN A 57 4.30 -9.47 -3.05
N PHE A 58 5.18 -9.22 -2.06
CA PHE A 58 6.06 -10.26 -1.55
C PHE A 58 5.28 -11.24 -0.69
N THR A 59 5.39 -12.51 -1.01
CA THR A 59 4.80 -13.62 -0.27
C THR A 59 5.86 -14.59 0.21
N MET A 60 5.53 -15.36 1.25
CA MET A 60 6.41 -16.38 1.78
C MET A 60 5.63 -17.66 2.09
N PRO A 61 6.15 -18.85 1.71
CA PRO A 61 5.51 -20.11 2.05
C PRO A 61 5.28 -20.25 3.56
N GLY A 62 4.09 -20.70 3.95
CA GLY A 62 3.74 -20.92 5.36
C GLY A 62 3.34 -19.67 6.16
N ILE A 63 3.37 -18.49 5.54
CA ILE A 63 2.87 -17.25 6.16
C ILE A 63 1.72 -16.71 5.33
N LYS A 64 0.57 -16.50 5.99
CA LYS A 64 -0.62 -15.94 5.33
C LYS A 64 -0.44 -14.45 5.05
N GLY A 65 -0.80 -14.03 3.84
CA GLY A 65 -0.79 -12.64 3.42
C GLY A 65 0.39 -12.29 2.51
N GLU A 66 0.58 -11.02 2.30
CA GLU A 66 1.65 -10.45 1.45
C GLU A 66 2.13 -9.11 2.00
N LEU A 67 3.33 -8.71 1.62
CA LEU A 67 3.85 -7.35 1.79
C LEU A 67 3.58 -6.61 0.47
N ASP A 68 2.73 -5.60 0.50
CA ASP A 68 2.32 -4.89 -0.72
C ASP A 68 3.52 -4.20 -1.38
N LEU A 69 4.27 -3.41 -0.63
CA LEU A 69 5.49 -2.75 -1.10
C LEU A 69 6.58 -2.79 -0.03
N VAL A 70 7.81 -3.01 -0.45
CA VAL A 70 9.01 -2.85 0.38
C VAL A 70 9.91 -1.84 -0.28
N ALA A 71 10.28 -0.79 0.44
CA ALA A 71 11.02 0.33 -0.12
C ALA A 71 12.01 0.94 0.88
N TYR A 72 13.07 1.55 0.38
CA TYR A 72 13.93 2.42 1.18
C TYR A 72 13.43 3.87 1.16
N ASP A 73 13.28 4.45 2.34
CA ASP A 73 13.16 5.88 2.59
C ASP A 73 14.49 6.36 3.19
N GLY A 74 15.38 6.83 2.33
CA GLY A 74 16.77 7.04 2.73
C GLY A 74 17.44 5.74 3.17
N SER A 75 17.89 5.68 4.42
CA SER A 75 18.51 4.48 5.01
C SER A 75 17.53 3.54 5.73
N ILE A 76 16.26 3.90 5.82
CA ILE A 76 15.23 3.15 6.55
C ILE A 76 14.47 2.25 5.58
N LEU A 77 14.36 0.97 5.90
CA LEU A 77 13.53 0.03 5.17
C LEU A 77 12.08 0.14 5.62
N ALA A 78 11.20 0.58 4.73
CA ALA A 78 9.78 0.72 4.98
C ALA A 78 9.01 -0.46 4.36
N PHE A 79 8.21 -1.14 5.19
CA PHE A 79 7.19 -2.10 4.76
C PHE A 79 5.88 -1.34 4.67
N VAL A 80 5.39 -1.14 3.45
CA VAL A 80 4.25 -0.27 3.17
C VAL A 80 3.02 -1.10 2.84
N GLU A 81 2.02 -1.04 3.70
CA GLU A 81 0.69 -1.58 3.44
C GLU A 81 -0.14 -0.56 2.69
N VAL A 82 -0.74 -0.96 1.58
CA VAL A 82 -1.57 -0.10 0.74
C VAL A 82 -3.04 -0.38 1.02
N LYS A 83 -3.80 0.67 1.32
CA LYS A 83 -5.25 0.60 1.51
C LYS A 83 -5.95 1.55 0.56
N THR A 84 -6.78 0.98 -0.32
CA THR A 84 -7.60 1.74 -1.27
C THR A 84 -9.07 1.57 -0.93
N ARG A 85 -9.78 2.68 -0.78
CA ARG A 85 -11.24 2.70 -0.58
C ARG A 85 -11.87 3.89 -1.29
N ALA A 86 -13.15 3.75 -1.63
CA ALA A 86 -13.97 4.91 -1.91
C ALA A 86 -14.01 5.84 -0.68
N LYS A 87 -14.11 7.15 -0.91
CA LYS A 87 -14.21 8.14 0.16
C LYS A 87 -15.35 7.76 1.10
N ALA A 88 -15.03 7.66 2.38
CA ALA A 88 -16.01 7.35 3.40
C ALA A 88 -16.90 8.55 3.72
N GLU A 89 -18.16 8.29 4.07
CA GLU A 89 -19.03 9.29 4.69
C GLU A 89 -18.51 9.66 6.09
N PRO A 90 -18.83 10.87 6.59
CA PRO A 90 -18.44 11.27 7.94
C PRO A 90 -18.84 10.23 8.99
N GLY A 91 -17.90 9.79 9.83
CA GLY A 91 -18.12 8.80 10.88
C GLY A 91 -17.91 7.34 10.48
N GLN A 92 -17.57 7.06 9.21
CA GLN A 92 -17.16 5.72 8.80
C GLN A 92 -15.66 5.51 9.03
N PRO A 93 -15.22 4.22 9.23
CA PRO A 93 -13.80 3.91 9.39
C PRO A 93 -12.96 4.37 8.20
N THR A 94 -11.81 4.94 8.48
CA THR A 94 -10.85 5.30 7.44
C THR A 94 -10.13 4.06 6.89
N PRO A 95 -9.48 4.14 5.71
CA PRO A 95 -8.66 3.03 5.19
C PRO A 95 -7.59 2.57 6.18
N GLU A 96 -7.04 3.50 6.95
CA GLU A 96 -6.01 3.24 7.95
C GLU A 96 -6.49 2.37 9.12
N ASP A 97 -7.76 2.49 9.48
CA ASP A 97 -8.38 1.72 10.57
C ASP A 97 -8.56 0.23 10.22
N ALA A 98 -8.42 -0.12 8.95
CA ALA A 98 -8.63 -1.49 8.46
C ALA A 98 -7.51 -2.48 8.82
N ILE A 99 -6.42 -2.03 9.45
CA ILE A 99 -5.29 -2.91 9.80
C ILE A 99 -5.46 -3.41 11.23
N ASN A 100 -6.14 -4.54 11.37
CA ASN A 100 -6.37 -5.18 12.65
C ASN A 100 -5.11 -5.86 13.22
N LEU A 101 -5.18 -6.31 14.47
CA LEU A 101 -4.05 -6.92 15.18
C LEU A 101 -3.51 -8.18 14.51
N GLU A 102 -4.39 -9.03 13.96
CA GLU A 102 -3.97 -10.24 13.24
C GLU A 102 -3.15 -9.90 11.99
N LYS A 103 -3.63 -8.92 11.20
CA LYS A 103 -2.91 -8.43 10.02
C LYS A 103 -1.54 -7.87 10.41
N ARG A 104 -1.45 -7.07 11.48
CA ARG A 104 -0.17 -6.53 11.98
C ARG A 104 0.81 -7.64 12.35
N ARG A 105 0.35 -8.68 13.04
CA ARG A 105 1.19 -9.85 13.40
C ARG A 105 1.71 -10.58 12.17
N ASN A 106 0.86 -10.79 11.16
CA ASN A 106 1.27 -11.44 9.91
C ASN A 106 2.28 -10.59 9.14
N LEU A 107 2.06 -9.28 9.05
CA LEU A 107 3.01 -8.36 8.42
C LEU A 107 4.36 -8.36 9.16
N ALA A 108 4.36 -8.35 10.49
CA ALA A 108 5.58 -8.41 11.29
C ALA A 108 6.37 -9.72 11.05
N ARG A 109 5.68 -10.87 10.99
CA ARG A 109 6.32 -12.15 10.68
C ARG A 109 6.96 -12.16 9.29
N MET A 110 6.24 -11.64 8.30
CA MET A 110 6.76 -11.54 6.93
C MET A 110 7.93 -10.58 6.82
N ALA A 111 7.85 -9.41 7.46
CA ALA A 111 8.94 -8.44 7.46
C ALA A 111 10.24 -9.03 8.02
N ARG A 112 10.15 -9.75 9.15
CA ARG A 112 11.32 -10.46 9.72
C ARG A 112 11.90 -11.49 8.78
N GLN A 113 11.07 -12.26 8.11
CA GLN A 113 11.55 -13.26 7.13
C GLN A 113 12.18 -12.58 5.92
N PHE A 114 11.61 -11.48 5.44
CA PHE A 114 12.19 -10.67 4.38
C PHE A 114 13.59 -10.16 4.77
N ILE A 115 13.71 -9.59 5.96
CA ILE A 115 14.97 -9.05 6.51
C ILE A 115 16.03 -10.15 6.58
N ARG A 116 15.68 -11.33 7.13
CA ARG A 116 16.60 -12.48 7.20
C ARG A 116 17.02 -12.97 5.83
N ALA A 117 16.06 -13.16 4.93
CA ALA A 117 16.33 -13.66 3.57
C ALA A 117 17.25 -12.73 2.77
N ARG A 118 17.21 -11.44 3.05
CA ARG A 118 18.01 -10.41 2.38
C ARG A 118 19.24 -9.97 3.19
N ARG A 119 19.49 -10.57 4.36
CA ARG A 119 20.60 -10.22 5.28
C ARG A 119 20.63 -8.74 5.65
N LEU A 120 19.46 -8.21 6.04
CA LEU A 120 19.24 -6.80 6.36
C LEU A 120 19.04 -6.56 7.87
N GLU A 121 19.53 -7.45 8.74
CA GLU A 121 19.30 -7.41 10.19
C GLU A 121 19.83 -6.14 10.87
N ASN A 122 20.82 -5.51 10.27
CA ASN A 122 21.40 -4.25 10.78
C ASN A 122 20.75 -3.00 10.16
N THR A 123 19.73 -3.15 9.32
CA THR A 123 19.04 -2.04 8.68
C THR A 123 17.88 -1.59 9.56
N PRO A 124 17.76 -0.30 9.91
CA PRO A 124 16.55 0.18 10.58
C PRO A 124 15.34 0.02 9.68
N TRP A 125 14.22 -0.38 10.25
CA TRP A 125 13.01 -0.62 9.49
C TRP A 125 11.75 -0.21 10.25
N ARG A 126 10.66 0.01 9.50
CA ARG A 126 9.37 0.41 10.05
C ARG A 126 8.21 -0.08 9.19
N PHE A 127 7.00 -0.02 9.74
CA PHE A 127 5.76 -0.19 8.99
C PHE A 127 5.13 1.15 8.66
N ASP A 128 4.83 1.36 7.38
CA ASP A 128 4.08 2.51 6.90
C ASP A 128 2.73 2.05 6.35
N VAL A 129 1.74 2.93 6.37
CA VAL A 129 0.44 2.73 5.73
C VAL A 129 0.22 3.83 4.70
N LEU A 130 -0.04 3.44 3.48
CA LEU A 130 -0.41 4.35 2.40
C LEU A 130 -1.90 4.17 2.11
N ALA A 131 -2.69 5.15 2.55
CA ALA A 131 -4.12 5.19 2.35
C ALA A 131 -4.46 5.99 1.09
N ILE A 132 -5.30 5.41 0.24
CA ILE A 132 -5.79 6.03 -0.99
C ILE A 132 -7.31 6.08 -0.91
N GLU A 133 -7.86 7.28 -0.87
CA GLU A 133 -9.30 7.51 -0.99
C GLU A 133 -9.65 7.98 -2.39
N THR A 134 -10.61 7.32 -3.00
CA THR A 134 -11.05 7.60 -4.35
C THR A 134 -12.47 8.19 -4.36
N THR A 135 -12.66 9.20 -5.19
CA THR A 135 -13.99 9.79 -5.49
C THR A 135 -14.11 9.87 -7.01
N ALA A 136 -15.22 9.39 -7.56
CA ALA A 136 -15.46 9.44 -8.99
C ALA A 136 -15.29 10.88 -9.53
N GLY A 137 -14.57 11.03 -10.64
CA GLY A 137 -14.30 12.32 -11.27
C GLY A 137 -13.30 13.22 -10.55
N GLN A 138 -12.69 12.77 -9.44
CA GLN A 138 -11.71 13.53 -8.67
C GLN A 138 -10.37 12.79 -8.55
N LYS A 139 -9.31 13.56 -8.35
CA LYS A 139 -8.00 12.98 -8.03
C LYS A 139 -8.08 12.24 -6.68
N PRO A 140 -7.42 11.09 -6.55
CA PRO A 140 -7.34 10.39 -5.28
C PRO A 140 -6.69 11.25 -4.18
N ILE A 141 -7.18 11.12 -2.97
CA ILE A 141 -6.55 11.67 -1.77
C ILE A 141 -5.61 10.61 -1.23
N VAL A 142 -4.33 10.95 -1.06
CA VAL A 142 -3.30 10.04 -0.57
C VAL A 142 -2.77 10.51 0.77
N ARG A 143 -2.71 9.61 1.74
CA ARG A 143 -2.09 9.85 3.04
C ARG A 143 -1.06 8.76 3.32
N LEU A 144 0.18 9.16 3.52
CA LEU A 144 1.25 8.26 3.94
C LEU A 144 1.50 8.43 5.44
N HIS A 145 1.18 7.37 6.19
CA HIS A 145 1.42 7.31 7.63
C HIS A 145 2.73 6.54 7.88
N LYS A 146 3.79 7.26 8.16
CA LYS A 146 5.07 6.66 8.52
C LYS A 146 5.03 6.16 9.96
N SER A 147 5.64 5.00 10.22
CA SER A 147 5.61 4.33 11.53
C SER A 147 4.18 4.15 12.07
N ALA A 148 3.27 3.73 11.20
CA ALA A 148 1.85 3.62 11.49
C ALA A 148 1.52 2.62 12.61
N PHE A 149 2.36 1.59 12.77
CA PHE A 149 2.30 0.64 13.87
C PHE A 149 3.67 0.02 14.14
N SER A 150 3.85 -0.49 15.35
CA SER A 150 5.06 -1.21 15.73
C SER A 150 4.77 -2.71 15.88
N GLU A 151 5.84 -3.49 15.86
CA GLU A 151 5.81 -4.92 16.10
C GLU A 151 5.33 -5.25 17.52
N HIS A 152 5.63 -4.37 18.46
CA HIS A 152 5.28 -4.49 19.87
C HIS A 152 4.17 -3.48 20.24
N ARG A 153 2.94 -3.95 20.33
CA ARG A 153 2.00 -3.44 21.32
C ARG A 153 1.58 -4.61 22.21
N SER A 154 2.08 -4.51 23.44
CA SER A 154 1.58 -5.21 24.61
C SER A 154 0.06 -5.17 24.66
#